data_87a77957dbe35014631ec8d5c4e247cb
#
_entry.id   87a77957dbe35014631ec8d5c4e247cb
#
_cell.length_a   1.000
_cell.length_b   1.000
_cell.length_c   1.000
_cell.angle_alpha   90.00
_cell.angle_beta   90.00
_cell.angle_gamma   90.00
#
_symmetry.space_group_name_H-M   'P 1'
#
loop_
_entity.id
_entity.type
_entity.pdbx_description
1 polymer ?
#
loop_
_entity_poly.entity_id
_entity_poly.type
_entity_poly.pdbx_seq_one_letter_code
_entity_poly.pdbx_strand_id
1 'polypeptide(L)'
;MLSLEHLTAMELAREIREPGSVVVEQFSRGGLEVQELIVGQKGKLTENLVRDLGLPPNVRLGTILRENRMWIASADDQLKIGDKVTVFSRSEDVKAVKTLFKTGSTTPKRVVIGGGGETGLHLAQTLEREGFTVMIMEQNEDRCKRLANLLESTSIINDSASEIENLKEQRVGNADVFVACVGGDDDNMMLGVKARDLGAKQVMSVIGRPDYASVIKRLGIDVAVSSRDIMARQIVSYLNEGVVISRTKMPGGLIDVIEIDVVAGSRATEFLSLIHI
;
A
#
# COMPACT_ATOMS: atom_id res chain seq x y z
N MET A 1 11.67 6.04 18.44
CA MET A 1 10.98 4.73 18.47
C MET A 1 9.64 4.91 17.74
N LEU A 2 9.40 4.21 16.64
CA LEU A 2 8.13 4.32 15.92
C LEU A 2 7.08 3.45 16.60
N SER A 3 5.91 4.01 16.90
CA SER A 3 4.79 3.24 17.46
C SER A 3 4.12 2.40 16.36
N LEU A 4 3.37 1.38 16.75
CA LEU A 4 2.59 0.56 15.84
C LEU A 4 1.57 1.39 15.05
N GLU A 5 0.94 2.35 15.72
CA GLU A 5 -0.04 3.26 15.13
C GLU A 5 0.60 4.14 14.05
N HIS A 6 1.82 4.63 14.30
CA HIS A 6 2.56 5.41 13.32
C HIS A 6 2.94 4.57 12.09
N LEU A 7 3.43 3.35 12.29
CA LEU A 7 3.74 2.44 11.18
C LEU A 7 2.49 2.09 10.36
N THR A 8 1.37 1.85 11.04
CA THR A 8 0.08 1.58 10.38
C THR A 8 -0.39 2.79 9.57
N ALA A 9 -0.24 3.99 10.11
CA ALA A 9 -0.58 5.24 9.41
C ALA A 9 0.30 5.47 8.18
N MET A 10 1.60 5.18 8.27
CA MET A 10 2.51 5.26 7.11
C MET A 10 2.11 4.28 6.00
N GLU A 11 1.73 3.06 6.35
CA GLU A 11 1.27 2.06 5.39
C GLU A 11 -0.03 2.50 4.70
N LEU A 12 -1.00 3.03 5.47
CA LEU A 12 -2.23 3.61 4.94
C LEU A 12 -1.95 4.79 4.01
N ALA A 13 -1.10 5.74 4.43
CA ALA A 13 -0.74 6.90 3.63
C ALA A 13 -0.06 6.50 2.31
N ARG A 14 0.80 5.47 2.36
CA ARG A 14 1.42 4.91 1.15
C ARG A 14 0.39 4.38 0.18
N GLU A 15 -0.57 3.59 0.66
CA GLU A 15 -1.62 2.99 -0.16
C GLU A 15 -2.57 4.05 -0.74
N ILE A 16 -2.82 5.14 0.00
CA ILE A 16 -3.63 6.29 -0.47
C ILE A 16 -2.91 7.05 -1.58
N ARG A 17 -1.60 7.26 -1.46
CA ARG A 17 -0.79 7.94 -2.48
C ARG A 17 -0.68 7.16 -3.76
N GLU A 18 -0.59 5.85 -3.65
CA GLU A 18 -0.22 4.95 -4.74
C GLU A 18 -1.15 3.73 -4.78
N PRO A 19 -2.46 3.93 -5.09
CA PRO A 19 -3.43 2.85 -5.13
C PRO A 19 -2.98 1.75 -6.11
N GLY A 20 -2.90 0.53 -5.60
CA GLY A 20 -2.51 -0.63 -6.41
C GLY A 20 -1.00 -0.74 -6.72
N SER A 21 -0.19 0.13 -6.13
CA SER A 21 1.26 -0.02 -6.10
C SER A 21 1.65 -0.57 -4.72
N VAL A 22 1.85 -1.85 -4.63
CA VAL A 22 2.39 -2.44 -3.40
C VAL A 22 3.90 -2.33 -3.45
N VAL A 23 4.49 -1.43 -2.64
CA VAL A 23 5.94 -1.55 -2.33
C VAL A 23 6.07 -2.80 -1.50
N VAL A 24 6.59 -3.85 -2.12
CA VAL A 24 6.74 -5.15 -1.47
C VAL A 24 7.85 -5.07 -0.43
N GLU A 25 8.96 -4.40 -0.77
CA GLU A 25 10.09 -4.20 0.13
C GLU A 25 10.99 -3.06 -0.35
N GLN A 26 11.58 -2.33 0.60
CA GLN A 26 12.75 -1.49 0.36
C GLN A 26 13.97 -2.22 0.90
N PHE A 27 14.86 -2.64 0.01
CA PHE A 27 16.11 -3.29 0.37
C PHE A 27 17.11 -2.23 0.83
N SER A 28 17.57 -2.37 2.05
CA SER A 28 18.01 -1.27 2.88
C SER A 28 19.28 -0.63 2.44
N ARG A 29 20.26 -1.03 2.04
CA ARG A 29 21.52 -0.27 1.84
C ARG A 29 21.69 0.36 0.46
N GLY A 30 20.85 -0.03 -0.51
CA GLY A 30 21.18 0.31 -1.89
C GLY A 30 20.14 1.09 -2.66
N GLY A 31 19.08 1.50 -2.03
CA GLY A 31 18.05 2.17 -2.79
C GLY A 31 17.40 1.29 -3.87
N LEU A 32 17.35 -0.04 -3.64
CA LEU A 32 16.62 -0.96 -4.49
C LEU A 32 15.20 -1.14 -3.89
N GLU A 33 14.19 -0.96 -4.73
CA GLU A 33 12.80 -1.16 -4.39
C GLU A 33 12.19 -2.28 -5.21
N VAL A 34 11.37 -3.09 -4.56
CA VAL A 34 10.51 -4.09 -5.20
C VAL A 34 9.07 -3.60 -5.10
N GLN A 35 8.43 -3.42 -6.23
CA GLN A 35 7.07 -2.92 -6.32
C GLN A 35 6.20 -3.88 -7.12
N GLU A 36 4.94 -4.05 -6.71
CA GLU A 36 3.91 -4.65 -7.54
C GLU A 36 3.11 -3.52 -8.19
N LEU A 37 3.09 -3.47 -9.52
CA LEU A 37 2.39 -2.47 -10.31
C LEU A 37 1.31 -3.14 -11.16
N ILE A 38 0.18 -2.44 -11.33
CA ILE A 38 -0.91 -2.90 -12.18
C ILE A 38 -0.79 -2.24 -13.56
N VAL A 39 -0.92 -3.03 -14.63
CA VAL A 39 -1.01 -2.51 -15.98
C VAL A 39 -2.41 -1.91 -16.18
N GLY A 40 -2.50 -0.58 -16.07
CA GLY A 40 -3.80 0.13 -16.02
C GLY A 40 -4.37 0.51 -17.37
N GLN A 41 -3.54 0.68 -18.40
CA GLN A 41 -3.95 1.23 -19.69
C GLN A 41 -3.30 0.51 -20.87
N LYS A 42 -3.99 0.57 -22.02
CA LYS A 42 -3.42 0.17 -23.30
C LYS A 42 -2.34 1.16 -23.73
N GLY A 43 -1.23 0.66 -24.24
CA GLY A 43 -0.11 1.49 -24.69
C GLY A 43 1.18 0.68 -24.81
N LYS A 44 2.33 1.35 -24.71
CA LYS A 44 3.64 0.75 -24.91
C LYS A 44 3.85 -0.58 -24.19
N LEU A 45 3.36 -0.70 -22.94
CA LEU A 45 3.48 -1.91 -22.13
C LEU A 45 2.68 -3.10 -22.68
N THR A 46 1.53 -2.84 -23.30
CA THR A 46 0.63 -3.90 -23.78
C THR A 46 0.78 -4.20 -25.29
N GLU A 47 1.47 -3.34 -26.01
CA GLU A 47 1.66 -3.45 -27.47
C GLU A 47 3.00 -4.07 -27.84
N ASN A 48 3.97 -4.10 -26.93
CA ASN A 48 5.32 -4.61 -27.16
C ASN A 48 5.62 -5.81 -26.27
N LEU A 49 6.62 -6.59 -26.65
CA LEU A 49 7.19 -7.63 -25.81
C LEU A 49 8.03 -6.99 -24.70
N VAL A 50 8.23 -7.71 -23.60
CA VAL A 50 9.02 -7.22 -22.45
C VAL A 50 10.39 -6.74 -22.88
N ARG A 51 11.08 -7.44 -23.77
CA ARG A 51 12.40 -7.03 -24.30
C ARG A 51 12.40 -5.69 -25.04
N ASP A 52 11.25 -5.30 -25.63
CA ASP A 52 11.12 -4.11 -26.47
C ASP A 52 10.51 -2.91 -25.69
N LEU A 53 10.27 -3.06 -24.40
CA LEU A 53 9.67 -2.00 -23.57
C LEU A 53 10.58 -0.78 -23.37
N GLY A 54 11.91 -0.97 -23.54
CA GLY A 54 12.89 0.08 -23.28
C GLY A 54 12.90 0.51 -21.82
N LEU A 55 12.92 -0.46 -20.91
CA LEU A 55 13.02 -0.22 -19.48
C LEU A 55 14.39 0.43 -19.16
N PRO A 56 14.48 1.29 -18.13
CA PRO A 56 15.75 1.80 -17.66
C PRO A 56 16.74 0.67 -17.32
N PRO A 57 18.07 0.88 -17.43
CA PRO A 57 19.06 -0.17 -17.24
C PRO A 57 18.99 -0.90 -15.89
N ASN A 58 18.52 -0.20 -14.84
CA ASN A 58 18.43 -0.73 -13.48
C ASN A 58 17.01 -1.25 -13.14
N VAL A 59 16.14 -1.39 -14.13
CA VAL A 59 14.77 -1.86 -13.94
C VAL A 59 14.64 -3.27 -14.52
N ARG A 60 14.03 -4.16 -13.72
CA ARG A 60 13.74 -5.54 -14.14
C ARG A 60 12.32 -5.90 -13.76
N LEU A 61 11.64 -6.63 -14.64
CA LEU A 61 10.38 -7.27 -14.31
C LEU A 61 10.69 -8.62 -13.65
N GLY A 62 10.07 -8.88 -12.52
CA GLY A 62 10.26 -10.12 -11.78
C GLY A 62 9.18 -11.14 -12.12
N THR A 63 7.94 -10.85 -11.77
CA THR A 63 6.81 -11.75 -11.99
C THR A 63 5.65 -11.06 -12.67
N ILE A 64 4.83 -11.86 -13.35
CA ILE A 64 3.55 -11.43 -13.91
C ILE A 64 2.47 -12.28 -13.26
N LEU A 65 1.47 -11.64 -12.67
CA LEU A 65 0.26 -12.29 -12.16
C LEU A 65 -0.93 -11.89 -13.02
N ARG A 66 -1.54 -12.85 -13.70
CA ARG A 66 -2.74 -12.72 -14.54
C ARG A 66 -3.76 -13.78 -14.15
N GLU A 67 -5.00 -13.40 -13.87
CA GLU A 67 -6.11 -14.33 -13.60
C GLU A 67 -5.73 -15.44 -12.60
N ASN A 68 -5.05 -15.07 -11.51
CA ASN A 68 -4.58 -15.98 -10.45
C ASN A 68 -3.44 -16.94 -10.86
N ARG A 69 -2.85 -16.78 -12.03
CA ARG A 69 -1.65 -17.50 -12.48
C ARG A 69 -0.44 -16.57 -12.41
N MET A 70 0.61 -17.01 -11.72
CA MET A 70 1.86 -16.26 -11.59
C MET A 70 3.01 -17.01 -12.27
N TRP A 71 3.87 -16.26 -12.97
CA TRP A 71 5.11 -16.77 -13.56
C TRP A 71 6.20 -15.70 -13.52
N ILE A 72 7.46 -16.13 -13.69
CA ILE A 72 8.59 -15.22 -13.82
C ILE A 72 8.53 -14.58 -15.21
N ALA A 73 8.67 -13.25 -15.26
CA ALA A 73 8.60 -12.50 -16.51
C ALA A 73 9.74 -12.91 -17.45
N SER A 74 9.40 -13.21 -18.68
CA SER A 74 10.34 -13.53 -19.77
C SER A 74 10.43 -12.37 -20.75
N ALA A 75 11.53 -12.29 -21.48
CA ALA A 75 11.73 -11.32 -22.56
C ALA A 75 10.66 -11.38 -23.66
N ASP A 76 10.09 -12.57 -23.88
CA ASP A 76 9.08 -12.83 -24.90
C ASP A 76 7.63 -12.66 -24.39
N ASP A 77 7.45 -12.34 -23.13
CA ASP A 77 6.12 -12.06 -22.57
C ASP A 77 5.56 -10.74 -23.11
N GLN A 78 4.23 -10.69 -23.20
CA GLN A 78 3.48 -9.48 -23.48
C GLN A 78 2.51 -9.20 -22.34
N LEU A 79 2.57 -7.99 -21.78
CA LEU A 79 1.71 -7.56 -20.70
C LEU A 79 0.29 -7.28 -21.21
N LYS A 80 -0.70 -7.50 -20.35
CA LYS A 80 -2.11 -7.18 -20.61
C LYS A 80 -2.66 -6.25 -19.55
N ILE A 81 -3.69 -5.51 -19.88
CA ILE A 81 -4.41 -4.69 -18.90
C ILE A 81 -4.91 -5.59 -17.76
N GLY A 82 -4.72 -5.15 -16.54
CA GLY A 82 -5.06 -5.89 -15.33
C GLY A 82 -3.97 -6.82 -14.81
N ASP A 83 -2.87 -7.04 -15.56
CA ASP A 83 -1.74 -7.78 -15.05
C ASP A 83 -1.13 -7.04 -13.84
N LYS A 84 -0.77 -7.80 -12.81
CA LYS A 84 0.06 -7.33 -11.72
C LYS A 84 1.49 -7.77 -11.99
N VAL A 85 2.38 -6.80 -12.02
CA VAL A 85 3.78 -7.02 -12.40
C VAL A 85 4.67 -6.63 -11.25
N THR A 86 5.52 -7.55 -10.81
CA THR A 86 6.59 -7.22 -9.86
C THR A 86 7.73 -6.55 -10.60
N VAL A 87 8.14 -5.40 -10.12
CA VAL A 87 9.21 -4.61 -10.70
C VAL A 87 10.30 -4.38 -9.67
N PHE A 88 11.53 -4.67 -10.04
CA PHE A 88 12.75 -4.34 -9.30
C PHE A 88 13.33 -3.07 -9.92
N SER A 89 13.55 -2.04 -9.11
CA SER A 89 14.13 -0.77 -9.59
C SER A 89 14.97 -0.11 -8.49
N ARG A 90 15.90 0.76 -8.89
CA ARG A 90 16.48 1.69 -7.91
C ARG A 90 15.44 2.75 -7.53
N SER A 91 15.56 3.27 -6.31
CA SER A 91 14.65 4.33 -5.81
C SER A 91 14.61 5.56 -6.73
N GLU A 92 15.73 5.88 -7.41
CA GLU A 92 15.82 6.96 -8.39
C GLU A 92 14.99 6.71 -9.67
N ASP A 93 14.82 5.44 -10.07
CA ASP A 93 14.09 5.05 -11.28
C ASP A 93 12.58 4.84 -11.06
N VAL A 94 12.13 4.81 -9.81
CA VAL A 94 10.73 4.53 -9.43
C VAL A 94 9.74 5.43 -10.17
N LYS A 95 10.02 6.73 -10.27
CA LYS A 95 9.13 7.67 -11.00
C LYS A 95 9.01 7.33 -12.48
N ALA A 96 10.12 6.97 -13.13
CA ALA A 96 10.12 6.60 -14.54
C ALA A 96 9.33 5.31 -14.76
N VAL A 97 9.50 4.33 -13.89
CA VAL A 97 8.76 3.06 -13.92
C VAL A 97 7.26 3.30 -13.76
N LYS A 98 6.84 4.06 -12.74
CA LYS A 98 5.43 4.39 -12.51
C LYS A 98 4.81 5.12 -13.69
N THR A 99 5.56 6.01 -14.33
CA THR A 99 5.10 6.71 -15.54
C THR A 99 4.87 5.74 -16.70
N LEU A 100 5.71 4.71 -16.85
CA LEU A 100 5.51 3.67 -17.87
C LEU A 100 4.27 2.85 -17.61
N PHE A 101 4.03 2.45 -16.38
CA PHE A 101 2.85 1.66 -16.00
C PHE A 101 1.57 2.49 -16.02
N LYS A 102 1.67 3.83 -16.01
CA LYS A 102 0.55 4.76 -16.02
C LYS A 102 -0.66 4.19 -15.29
N THR A 103 -0.49 3.90 -14.03
CA THR A 103 -1.65 3.71 -13.16
C THR A 103 -2.34 5.06 -13.17
N GLY A 104 -3.43 5.17 -13.90
CA GLY A 104 -4.19 6.42 -14.08
C GLY A 104 -4.91 6.84 -12.82
N SER A 105 -4.18 6.89 -11.73
CA SER A 105 -4.64 7.36 -10.45
C SER A 105 -4.46 8.87 -10.41
N THR A 106 -5.55 9.58 -10.62
CA THR A 106 -5.65 10.93 -10.07
C THR A 106 -5.43 10.80 -8.57
N THR A 107 -4.41 11.47 -8.03
CA THR A 107 -4.16 11.51 -6.58
C THR A 107 -5.46 11.80 -5.86
N PRO A 108 -5.89 10.99 -4.89
CA PRO A 108 -7.12 11.24 -4.14
C PRO A 108 -7.07 12.63 -3.52
N LYS A 109 -8.12 13.40 -3.68
CA LYS A 109 -8.17 14.76 -3.15
C LYS A 109 -8.83 14.82 -1.79
N ARG A 110 -9.86 14.00 -1.56
CA ARG A 110 -10.65 13.98 -0.33
C ARG A 110 -10.55 12.65 0.38
N VAL A 111 -9.94 12.66 1.57
CA VAL A 111 -9.81 11.49 2.46
C VAL A 111 -10.65 11.71 3.70
N VAL A 112 -11.50 10.74 4.03
CA VAL A 112 -12.28 10.72 5.27
C VAL A 112 -11.78 9.60 6.16
N ILE A 113 -11.46 9.93 7.40
CA ILE A 113 -10.93 9.01 8.41
C ILE A 113 -11.99 8.82 9.49
N GLY A 114 -12.51 7.61 9.65
CA GLY A 114 -13.38 7.22 10.75
C GLY A 114 -12.52 6.74 11.92
N GLY A 115 -12.39 7.58 12.94
CA GLY A 115 -11.60 7.34 14.15
C GLY A 115 -10.42 8.29 14.29
N GLY A 116 -10.41 9.07 15.35
CA GLY A 116 -9.38 10.06 15.72
C GLY A 116 -8.36 9.56 16.72
N GLY A 117 -8.10 8.24 16.79
CA GLY A 117 -7.05 7.65 17.59
C GLY A 117 -5.65 8.01 17.07
N GLU A 118 -4.60 7.44 17.66
CA GLU A 118 -3.22 7.73 17.25
C GLU A 118 -2.95 7.38 15.77
N THR A 119 -3.54 6.29 15.25
CA THR A 119 -3.44 5.93 13.83
C THR A 119 -4.07 7.01 12.94
N GLY A 120 -5.29 7.45 13.27
CA GLY A 120 -6.00 8.50 12.53
C GLY A 120 -5.26 9.83 12.58
N LEU A 121 -4.72 10.22 13.74
CA LEU A 121 -3.91 11.42 13.91
C LEU A 121 -2.66 11.38 13.02
N HIS A 122 -1.85 10.32 13.10
CA HIS A 122 -0.62 10.23 12.30
C HIS A 122 -0.89 10.16 10.80
N LEU A 123 -1.98 9.49 10.41
CA LEU A 123 -2.42 9.45 9.02
C LEU A 123 -2.79 10.85 8.52
N ALA A 124 -3.61 11.58 9.29
CA ALA A 124 -4.01 12.94 8.93
C ALA A 124 -2.81 13.88 8.83
N GLN A 125 -1.88 13.85 9.80
CA GLN A 125 -0.65 14.64 9.76
C GLN A 125 0.20 14.38 8.51
N THR A 126 0.26 13.14 8.07
CA THR A 126 1.01 12.77 6.87
C THR A 126 0.31 13.30 5.62
N LEU A 127 -0.99 13.08 5.52
CA LEU A 127 -1.77 13.44 4.32
C LEU A 127 -1.95 14.95 4.16
N GLU A 128 -2.13 15.72 5.25
CA GLU A 128 -2.27 17.17 5.15
C GLU A 128 -0.97 17.85 4.65
N ARG A 129 0.21 17.35 5.07
CA ARG A 129 1.51 17.82 4.55
C ARG A 129 1.71 17.53 3.07
N GLU A 130 1.00 16.53 2.55
CA GLU A 130 1.04 16.12 1.15
C GLU A 130 -0.06 16.79 0.29
N GLY A 131 -0.85 17.67 0.89
CA GLY A 131 -1.86 18.49 0.21
C GLY A 131 -3.20 17.79 -0.03
N PHE A 132 -3.48 16.68 0.68
CA PHE A 132 -4.81 16.06 0.66
C PHE A 132 -5.81 16.88 1.47
N THR A 133 -7.08 16.86 1.05
CA THR A 133 -8.19 17.38 1.87
C THR A 133 -8.63 16.28 2.83
N VAL A 134 -8.30 16.43 4.12
CA VAL A 134 -8.54 15.43 5.14
C VAL A 134 -9.68 15.82 6.07
N MET A 135 -10.53 14.86 6.42
CA MET A 135 -11.56 14.97 7.43
C MET A 135 -11.44 13.80 8.41
N ILE A 136 -11.52 14.07 9.70
CA ILE A 136 -11.62 13.04 10.75
C ILE A 136 -13.00 13.11 11.39
N MET A 137 -13.66 11.96 11.55
CA MET A 137 -14.85 11.80 12.38
C MET A 137 -14.45 11.09 13.68
N GLU A 138 -14.66 11.74 14.82
CA GLU A 138 -14.28 11.24 16.15
C GLU A 138 -15.39 11.57 17.15
N GLN A 139 -15.87 10.55 17.87
CA GLN A 139 -16.97 10.72 18.83
C GLN A 139 -16.58 11.36 20.16
N ASN A 140 -15.31 11.24 20.56
CA ASN A 140 -14.82 11.75 21.83
C ASN A 140 -14.43 13.23 21.71
N GLU A 141 -15.14 14.11 22.41
CA GLU A 141 -14.94 15.56 22.36
C GLU A 141 -13.54 16.00 22.80
N ASP A 142 -12.98 15.39 23.86
CA ASP A 142 -11.64 15.77 24.34
C ASP A 142 -10.56 15.36 23.33
N ARG A 143 -10.77 14.25 22.64
CA ARG A 143 -9.90 13.83 21.54
C ARG A 143 -10.02 14.76 20.35
N CYS A 144 -11.23 15.22 20.00
CA CYS A 144 -11.42 16.23 18.97
C CYS A 144 -10.66 17.53 19.28
N LYS A 145 -10.71 18.01 20.53
CA LYS A 145 -9.95 19.19 20.96
C LYS A 145 -8.45 18.98 20.83
N ARG A 146 -7.94 17.79 21.21
CA ARG A 146 -6.54 17.43 21.04
C ARG A 146 -6.14 17.41 19.57
N LEU A 147 -6.94 16.81 18.71
CA LEU A 147 -6.70 16.75 17.25
C LEU A 147 -6.64 18.17 16.66
N ALA A 148 -7.58 19.05 17.04
CA ALA A 148 -7.62 20.43 16.57
C ALA A 148 -6.37 21.25 16.92
N ASN A 149 -5.67 20.90 18.01
CA ASN A 149 -4.40 21.52 18.38
C ASN A 149 -3.18 20.95 17.63
N LEU A 150 -3.29 19.74 17.07
CA LEU A 150 -2.17 19.01 16.46
C LEU A 150 -2.22 18.96 14.93
N LEU A 151 -3.35 19.33 14.33
CA LEU A 151 -3.60 19.31 12.90
C LEU A 151 -3.87 20.73 12.39
N GLU A 152 -3.32 21.08 11.24
CA GLU A 152 -3.36 22.46 10.70
C GLU A 152 -4.49 22.66 9.71
N SER A 153 -4.78 21.68 8.87
CA SER A 153 -5.74 21.81 7.75
C SER A 153 -6.81 20.73 7.71
N THR A 154 -6.75 19.75 8.63
CA THR A 154 -7.72 18.65 8.71
C THR A 154 -9.02 19.12 9.36
N SER A 155 -10.15 18.85 8.72
CA SER A 155 -11.47 19.08 9.31
C SER A 155 -11.77 18.02 10.36
N ILE A 156 -12.16 18.44 11.57
CA ILE A 156 -12.48 17.53 12.66
C ILE A 156 -13.98 17.64 12.95
N ILE A 157 -14.65 16.51 12.88
CA ILE A 157 -16.10 16.37 13.12
C ILE A 157 -16.29 15.58 14.40
N ASN A 158 -16.92 16.21 15.39
CA ASN A 158 -17.24 15.54 16.64
C ASN A 158 -18.54 14.76 16.51
N ASP A 159 -18.48 13.64 15.79
CA ASP A 159 -19.56 12.72 15.56
C ASP A 159 -19.10 11.28 15.55
N SER A 160 -20.01 10.36 15.85
CA SER A 160 -19.75 8.93 15.70
C SER A 160 -19.77 8.54 14.22
N ALA A 161 -18.63 8.06 13.72
CA ALA A 161 -18.55 7.48 12.39
C ALA A 161 -19.33 6.15 12.26
N SER A 162 -19.75 5.55 13.38
CA SER A 162 -20.55 4.31 13.37
C SER A 162 -22.01 4.53 12.97
N GLU A 163 -22.49 5.77 13.08
CA GLU A 163 -23.87 6.11 12.72
C GLU A 163 -23.97 6.48 11.24
N ILE A 164 -24.90 5.83 10.53
CA ILE A 164 -25.03 6.01 9.08
C ILE A 164 -25.54 7.41 8.70
N GLU A 165 -26.33 8.02 9.54
CA GLU A 165 -26.84 9.37 9.38
C GLU A 165 -25.69 10.38 9.39
N ASN A 166 -24.76 10.26 10.34
CA ASN A 166 -23.59 11.12 10.42
C ASN A 166 -22.69 10.97 9.16
N LEU A 167 -22.52 9.73 8.67
CA LEU A 167 -21.78 9.48 7.42
C LEU A 167 -22.43 10.18 6.21
N LYS A 168 -23.77 10.19 6.15
CA LYS A 168 -24.54 10.87 5.09
C LYS A 168 -24.41 12.37 5.20
N GLU A 169 -24.57 12.95 6.38
CA GLU A 169 -24.45 14.37 6.65
C GLU A 169 -23.06 14.90 6.25
N GLN A 170 -22.04 14.14 6.59
CA GLN A 170 -20.65 14.46 6.21
C GLN A 170 -20.30 14.09 4.77
N ARG A 171 -21.27 13.62 3.99
CA ARG A 171 -21.12 13.25 2.56
C ARG A 171 -19.94 12.30 2.32
N VAL A 172 -19.84 11.26 3.16
CA VAL A 172 -18.78 10.24 3.06
C VAL A 172 -18.79 9.56 1.70
N GLY A 173 -19.94 9.40 1.06
CA GLY A 173 -20.05 8.85 -0.29
C GLY A 173 -19.30 9.62 -1.38
N ASN A 174 -18.94 10.88 -1.13
CA ASN A 174 -18.13 11.70 -2.06
C ASN A 174 -16.62 11.61 -1.75
N ALA A 175 -16.20 10.78 -0.80
CA ALA A 175 -14.79 10.59 -0.50
C ALA A 175 -14.08 9.83 -1.62
N ASP A 176 -12.90 10.29 -1.99
CA ASP A 176 -12.01 9.51 -2.87
C ASP A 176 -11.47 8.31 -2.11
N VAL A 177 -11.16 8.48 -0.82
CA VAL A 177 -10.77 7.40 0.09
C VAL A 177 -11.49 7.56 1.43
N PHE A 178 -12.01 6.45 1.93
CA PHE A 178 -12.49 6.33 3.30
C PHE A 178 -11.62 5.33 4.06
N VAL A 179 -11.16 5.71 5.26
CA VAL A 179 -10.32 4.87 6.11
C VAL A 179 -11.05 4.60 7.43
N ALA A 180 -11.35 3.34 7.73
CA ALA A 180 -11.88 2.91 9.01
C ALA A 180 -10.72 2.53 9.96
N CYS A 181 -10.55 3.29 11.04
CA CYS A 181 -9.53 3.07 12.06
C CYS A 181 -10.03 3.36 13.49
N VAL A 182 -11.24 2.91 13.80
CA VAL A 182 -11.79 2.89 15.15
C VAL A 182 -11.23 1.72 15.97
N GLY A 183 -11.70 1.50 17.18
CA GLY A 183 -11.03 0.61 18.16
C GLY A 183 -11.10 -0.90 17.90
N GLY A 184 -11.97 -1.41 17.02
CA GLY A 184 -12.20 -2.85 16.84
C GLY A 184 -12.25 -3.29 15.38
N ASP A 185 -11.84 -4.55 15.11
CA ASP A 185 -11.84 -5.11 13.75
C ASP A 185 -13.26 -5.16 13.17
N ASP A 186 -14.23 -5.63 13.96
CA ASP A 186 -15.62 -5.76 13.53
C ASP A 186 -16.25 -4.39 13.24
N ASP A 187 -15.93 -3.39 14.08
CA ASP A 187 -16.39 -2.01 13.88
C ASP A 187 -15.75 -1.40 12.63
N ASN A 188 -14.46 -1.63 12.40
CA ASN A 188 -13.76 -1.15 11.22
C ASN A 188 -14.28 -1.80 9.93
N MET A 189 -14.59 -3.09 9.96
CA MET A 189 -15.21 -3.77 8.82
C MET A 189 -16.61 -3.22 8.54
N MET A 190 -17.46 -3.10 9.57
CA MET A 190 -18.83 -2.60 9.42
C MET A 190 -18.82 -1.15 8.92
N LEU A 191 -17.95 -0.33 9.46
CA LEU A 191 -17.78 1.06 9.04
C LEU A 191 -17.32 1.16 7.58
N GLY A 192 -16.40 0.31 7.17
CA GLY A 192 -15.96 0.22 5.78
C GLY A 192 -17.09 -0.15 4.82
N VAL A 193 -17.91 -1.15 5.19
CA VAL A 193 -19.09 -1.54 4.40
C VAL A 193 -20.07 -0.37 4.26
N LYS A 194 -20.41 0.32 5.35
CA LYS A 194 -21.30 1.49 5.32
C LYS A 194 -20.77 2.59 4.40
N ALA A 195 -19.46 2.88 4.46
CA ALA A 195 -18.85 3.89 3.59
C ALA A 195 -18.90 3.48 2.11
N ARG A 196 -18.71 2.19 1.82
CA ARG A 196 -18.84 1.64 0.45
C ARG A 196 -20.27 1.78 -0.06
N ASP A 197 -21.24 1.40 0.72
CA ASP A 197 -22.68 1.47 0.37
C ASP A 197 -23.13 2.92 0.13
N LEU A 198 -22.52 3.89 0.80
CA LEU A 198 -22.77 5.30 0.58
C LEU A 198 -22.08 5.85 -0.67
N GLY A 199 -21.15 5.11 -1.28
CA GLY A 199 -20.50 5.49 -2.54
C GLY A 199 -19.05 5.94 -2.45
N ALA A 200 -18.35 5.77 -1.31
CA ALA A 200 -16.93 6.05 -1.20
C ALA A 200 -16.13 5.26 -2.28
N LYS A 201 -15.26 5.95 -3.02
CA LYS A 201 -14.61 5.36 -4.21
C LYS A 201 -13.61 4.26 -3.84
N GLN A 202 -12.83 4.48 -2.79
CA GLN A 202 -11.92 3.49 -2.21
C GLN A 202 -12.17 3.40 -0.71
N VAL A 203 -12.22 2.17 -0.19
CA VAL A 203 -12.42 1.92 1.23
C VAL A 203 -11.28 1.11 1.79
N MET A 204 -10.72 1.59 2.88
CA MET A 204 -9.62 0.95 3.61
C MET A 204 -10.02 0.70 5.05
N SER A 205 -9.59 -0.41 5.64
CA SER A 205 -9.85 -0.74 7.04
C SER A 205 -8.58 -1.21 7.74
N VAL A 206 -8.36 -0.70 8.94
CA VAL A 206 -7.34 -1.23 9.85
C VAL A 206 -7.89 -2.48 10.54
N ILE A 207 -7.13 -3.55 10.53
CA ILE A 207 -7.48 -4.82 11.17
C ILE A 207 -6.32 -5.32 12.04
N GLY A 208 -6.64 -5.91 13.18
CA GLY A 208 -5.66 -6.59 14.03
C GLY A 208 -5.46 -8.06 13.64
N ARG A 209 -6.47 -8.69 13.02
CA ARG A 209 -6.49 -10.15 12.73
C ARG A 209 -6.27 -10.41 11.23
N PRO A 210 -5.13 -11.02 10.84
CA PRO A 210 -4.81 -11.29 9.43
C PRO A 210 -5.85 -12.18 8.73
N ASP A 211 -6.53 -13.06 9.48
CA ASP A 211 -7.52 -13.99 8.94
C ASP A 211 -8.71 -13.28 8.25
N TYR A 212 -8.99 -12.05 8.65
CA TYR A 212 -10.07 -11.24 8.07
C TYR A 212 -9.75 -10.68 6.68
N ALA A 213 -8.48 -10.66 6.29
CA ALA A 213 -8.07 -10.06 5.00
C ALA A 213 -8.78 -10.70 3.78
N SER A 214 -9.06 -12.00 3.82
CA SER A 214 -9.78 -12.70 2.76
C SER A 214 -11.29 -12.39 2.73
N VAL A 215 -11.87 -12.10 3.89
CA VAL A 215 -13.31 -11.80 4.04
C VAL A 215 -13.58 -10.34 3.63
N ILE A 216 -12.70 -9.45 4.00
CA ILE A 216 -12.82 -7.99 3.80
C ILE A 216 -13.03 -7.63 2.33
N LYS A 217 -12.30 -8.26 1.41
CA LYS A 217 -12.47 -8.04 -0.04
C LYS A 217 -13.88 -8.42 -0.53
N ARG A 218 -14.47 -9.48 0.03
CA ARG A 218 -15.84 -9.89 -0.31
C ARG A 218 -16.89 -8.91 0.21
N LEU A 219 -16.57 -8.15 1.25
CA LEU A 219 -17.41 -7.11 1.83
C LEU A 219 -17.29 -5.76 1.08
N GLY A 220 -16.53 -5.69 -0.02
CA GLY A 220 -16.36 -4.47 -0.80
C GLY A 220 -15.34 -3.49 -0.23
N ILE A 221 -14.52 -3.92 0.73
CA ILE A 221 -13.40 -3.13 1.25
C ILE A 221 -12.17 -3.44 0.40
N ASP A 222 -11.59 -2.41 -0.20
CA ASP A 222 -10.50 -2.58 -1.19
C ASP A 222 -9.19 -2.98 -0.55
N VAL A 223 -8.89 -2.40 0.62
CA VAL A 223 -7.61 -2.59 1.31
C VAL A 223 -7.83 -2.85 2.79
N ALA A 224 -7.22 -3.93 3.27
CA ALA A 224 -7.10 -4.25 4.69
C ALA A 224 -5.65 -4.07 5.13
N VAL A 225 -5.41 -3.22 6.11
CA VAL A 225 -4.07 -3.00 6.68
C VAL A 225 -3.99 -3.68 8.04
N SER A 226 -3.18 -4.74 8.12
CA SER A 226 -2.99 -5.49 9.37
C SER A 226 -1.87 -4.87 10.19
N SER A 227 -2.22 -4.27 11.31
CA SER A 227 -1.26 -3.73 12.25
C SER A 227 -0.33 -4.80 12.84
N ARG A 228 -0.83 -6.03 13.05
CA ARG A 228 -0.01 -7.15 13.54
C ARG A 228 1.00 -7.62 12.51
N ASP A 229 0.63 -7.68 11.22
CA ASP A 229 1.56 -8.06 10.16
C ASP A 229 2.66 -7.01 9.98
N ILE A 230 2.31 -5.73 10.12
CA ILE A 230 3.29 -4.63 10.09
C ILE A 230 4.31 -4.82 11.23
N MET A 231 3.83 -5.06 12.45
CA MET A 231 4.70 -5.28 13.60
C MET A 231 5.56 -6.54 13.42
N ALA A 232 4.97 -7.63 12.95
CA ALA A 232 5.69 -8.89 12.72
C ALA A 232 6.83 -8.69 11.71
N ARG A 233 6.56 -8.02 10.57
CA ARG A 233 7.59 -7.68 9.60
C ARG A 233 8.70 -6.83 10.20
N GLN A 234 8.35 -5.82 10.99
CA GLN A 234 9.31 -4.95 11.64
C GLN A 234 10.20 -5.71 12.63
N ILE A 235 9.63 -6.61 13.44
CA ILE A 235 10.39 -7.45 14.39
C ILE A 235 11.32 -8.40 13.62
N VAL A 236 10.83 -9.07 12.59
CA VAL A 236 11.65 -9.97 11.77
C VAL A 236 12.81 -9.22 11.11
N SER A 237 12.58 -8.00 10.63
CA SER A 237 13.63 -7.16 10.08
C SER A 237 14.74 -6.83 11.09
N TYR A 238 14.41 -6.66 12.38
CA TYR A 238 15.39 -6.43 13.43
C TYR A 238 16.11 -7.71 13.88
N LEU A 239 15.46 -8.86 13.78
CA LEU A 239 16.03 -10.14 14.24
C LEU A 239 16.92 -10.81 13.20
N ASN A 240 16.84 -10.41 11.94
CA ASN A 240 17.65 -10.96 10.86
C ASN A 240 19.09 -10.41 10.92
N GLU A 241 19.89 -10.91 11.86
CA GLU A 241 21.35 -10.73 11.91
C GLU A 241 22.02 -11.93 11.24
N GLY A 242 22.40 -11.80 9.95
CA GLY A 242 23.06 -12.90 9.25
C GLY A 242 23.19 -12.65 7.74
N VAL A 243 23.53 -13.71 7.00
CA VAL A 243 23.70 -13.66 5.54
C VAL A 243 22.38 -13.29 4.84
N VAL A 244 21.23 -13.64 5.41
CA VAL A 244 19.90 -13.23 4.94
C VAL A 244 19.49 -11.96 5.67
N ILE A 245 19.47 -10.83 4.93
CA ILE A 245 19.13 -9.52 5.47
C ILE A 245 17.62 -9.36 5.60
N SER A 246 16.90 -9.76 4.56
CA SER A 246 15.43 -9.73 4.56
C SER A 246 14.82 -10.86 3.75
N ARG A 247 13.59 -11.23 4.09
CA ARG A 247 12.78 -12.19 3.34
C ARG A 247 11.33 -11.75 3.33
N THR A 248 10.80 -11.47 2.15
CA THR A 248 9.44 -11.01 1.97
C THR A 248 8.67 -11.94 1.05
N LYS A 249 7.50 -12.40 1.50
CA LYS A 249 6.59 -13.15 0.65
C LYS A 249 5.83 -12.23 -0.28
N MET A 250 5.87 -12.57 -1.56
CA MET A 250 5.06 -11.86 -2.55
C MET A 250 3.56 -12.11 -2.32
N PRO A 251 2.71 -11.15 -2.69
CA PRO A 251 1.27 -11.35 -2.68
C PRO A 251 0.89 -12.62 -3.45
N GLY A 252 0.13 -13.51 -2.80
CA GLY A 252 -0.17 -14.85 -3.35
C GLY A 252 0.69 -15.97 -2.77
N GLY A 253 1.78 -15.68 -2.05
CA GLY A 253 2.56 -16.64 -1.25
C GLY A 253 3.37 -17.68 -2.04
N LEU A 254 3.41 -17.58 -3.36
CA LEU A 254 4.09 -18.55 -4.24
C LEU A 254 5.58 -18.24 -4.45
N ILE A 255 5.99 -17.02 -4.21
CA ILE A 255 7.36 -16.54 -4.45
C ILE A 255 7.82 -15.73 -3.23
N ASP A 256 9.05 -15.96 -2.82
CA ASP A 256 9.73 -15.16 -1.80
C ASP A 256 10.79 -14.28 -2.48
N VAL A 257 10.89 -13.03 -2.06
CA VAL A 257 12.02 -12.15 -2.35
C VAL A 257 12.95 -12.20 -1.13
N ILE A 258 14.22 -12.51 -1.37
CA ILE A 258 15.23 -12.65 -0.32
C ILE A 258 16.39 -11.71 -0.62
N GLU A 259 16.74 -10.87 0.33
CA GLU A 259 17.97 -10.09 0.33
C GLU A 259 19.05 -10.84 1.09
N ILE A 260 20.19 -11.05 0.45
CA ILE A 260 21.32 -11.73 1.06
C ILE A 260 22.60 -10.92 0.88
N ASP A 261 23.45 -10.91 1.92
CA ASP A 261 24.83 -10.44 1.80
C ASP A 261 25.69 -11.56 1.19
N VAL A 262 26.29 -11.28 0.05
CA VAL A 262 27.15 -12.23 -0.64
C VAL A 262 28.60 -11.98 -0.24
N VAL A 263 29.21 -12.94 0.45
CA VAL A 263 30.60 -12.86 0.85
C VAL A 263 31.52 -12.89 -0.38
N ALA A 264 32.51 -11.97 -0.43
CA ALA A 264 33.48 -11.92 -1.50
C ALA A 264 34.21 -13.28 -1.65
N GLY A 265 34.31 -13.77 -2.90
CA GLY A 265 34.91 -15.07 -3.20
C GLY A 265 33.98 -16.27 -3.06
N SER A 266 32.71 -16.07 -2.73
CA SER A 266 31.72 -17.16 -2.82
C SER A 266 31.42 -17.49 -4.29
N ARG A 267 31.00 -18.75 -4.54
CA ARG A 267 30.60 -19.16 -5.91
C ARG A 267 29.45 -18.30 -6.48
N ALA A 268 28.64 -17.71 -5.62
CA ALA A 268 27.59 -16.78 -6.04
C ALA A 268 28.16 -15.53 -6.70
N THR A 269 29.36 -15.06 -6.32
CA THR A 269 30.00 -13.87 -6.94
C THR A 269 30.53 -14.14 -8.34
N GLU A 270 30.77 -15.39 -8.69
CA GLU A 270 31.26 -15.79 -10.03
C GLU A 270 30.12 -15.88 -11.06
N PHE A 271 28.89 -16.13 -10.59
CA PHE A 271 27.74 -16.42 -11.43
C PHE A 271 26.58 -15.43 -11.24
N LEU A 272 26.74 -14.42 -10.39
CA LEU A 272 25.77 -13.34 -10.25
C LEU A 272 25.73 -12.50 -11.52
N SER A 273 25.06 -13.02 -12.50
CA SER A 273 24.62 -12.22 -13.62
C SER A 273 23.17 -11.79 -13.33
N LEU A 274 22.96 -10.53 -12.97
CA LEU A 274 21.65 -9.87 -13.01
C LEU A 274 21.03 -9.87 -14.42
N ILE A 275 21.64 -10.56 -15.34
CA ILE A 275 21.36 -10.58 -16.77
C ILE A 275 20.52 -11.80 -17.15
N HIS A 276 20.28 -12.72 -16.23
CA HIS A 276 19.56 -13.97 -16.53
C HIS A 276 18.06 -13.93 -16.25
N ILE A 277 17.49 -12.74 -16.18
CA ILE A 277 16.04 -12.58 -16.19
C ILE A 277 15.62 -11.96 -17.51
#